data_74445ea67733a878a501888d36efa070
#
_entry.id   74445ea67733a878a501888d36efa070
#
_cell.length_a   1.000
_cell.length_b   1.000
_cell.length_c   1.000
_cell.angle_alpha   90.00
_cell.angle_beta   90.00
_cell.angle_gamma   90.00
#
_symmetry.space_group_name_H-M   'P 1'
#
loop_
_entity.id
_entity.type
_entity.pdbx_description
1 polymer ?
#
loop_
_entity_poly.entity_id
_entity_poly.type
_entity_poly.pdbx_seq_one_letter_code
_entity_poly.pdbx_strand_id
1 'polypeptide(L)'
;MSFFEELGLAEPILRALEAKGYTEPTPIQRQSIPALLEGRDLLGIAQTGTGKTAAFALPSLHRLAANPIPRRPRSCRMLVLSPTRELAAQIADNTRGYAKNLNLTVQTIFGGVPVGQQISGLGRGVDVLVATPGRLLDLIEQRALVLDHVEIFVLDEADQMMDLGFIKPLTRIAGLLPKQRQSLFFSATMPDAIAQLGKRFITDPVRVEVAPQAKTADKVDQFVTMVEQKEKQPLLTLTLKRGLESGEIESCLVFTRTKHGADRVVRHLVAAGVEAAAIHGNKSQAQRTRALDGFRAGRVPVLVATDIAARGIDVPGVSAVFNFELPNVPEQYVHRIGRTARAGKGGLAISYCAPDEKPFLRDIVRLTGVSPATAPLPKDFVEQAARLPKPAATGSGAEYADDNRRQGSNRRSRENESRNRGPRPHPDVAVRPRGESAARVDKRPDNRSADQRAKPAGGRPQGGRPFGSKPGGNRPQGRSQGGARPAN
;
A
#
# COMPACT_ATOMS: atom_id res chain seq x y z
N MET A 1 -21.09 1.47 -30.74
CA MET A 1 -19.63 1.28 -30.39
C MET A 1 -19.37 1.95 -29.06
N SER A 2 -18.73 1.27 -28.13
CA SER A 2 -18.35 1.91 -26.87
C SER A 2 -17.15 2.83 -27.12
N PHE A 3 -17.04 3.93 -26.41
CA PHE A 3 -15.90 4.84 -26.54
C PHE A 3 -14.53 4.16 -26.30
N PHE A 4 -14.51 2.98 -25.66
CA PHE A 4 -13.29 2.18 -25.47
C PHE A 4 -12.93 1.33 -26.69
N GLU A 5 -13.87 1.01 -27.58
CA GLU A 5 -13.59 0.34 -28.87
C GLU A 5 -12.74 1.23 -29.79
N GLU A 6 -13.04 2.55 -29.80
CA GLU A 6 -12.28 3.54 -30.54
C GLU A 6 -10.80 3.64 -30.13
N LEU A 7 -10.48 3.19 -28.90
CA LEU A 7 -9.11 3.16 -28.40
C LEU A 7 -8.29 1.93 -28.86
N GLY A 8 -8.91 1.00 -29.65
CA GLY A 8 -8.22 -0.16 -30.20
C GLY A 8 -7.93 -1.29 -29.19
N LEU A 9 -8.67 -1.36 -28.08
CA LEU A 9 -8.54 -2.42 -27.10
C LEU A 9 -9.16 -3.73 -27.60
N ALA A 10 -8.58 -4.87 -27.21
CA ALA A 10 -9.05 -6.20 -27.59
C ALA A 10 -10.42 -6.50 -26.96
N GLU A 11 -11.27 -7.21 -27.72
CA GLU A 11 -12.65 -7.60 -27.34
C GLU A 11 -12.78 -8.23 -25.93
N PRO A 12 -11.87 -9.15 -25.47
CA PRO A 12 -11.97 -9.68 -24.10
C PRO A 12 -11.82 -8.62 -23.01
N ILE A 13 -11.07 -7.53 -23.28
CA ILE A 13 -10.90 -6.40 -22.38
C ILE A 13 -12.16 -5.54 -22.38
N LEU A 14 -12.73 -5.26 -23.55
CA LEU A 14 -13.95 -4.49 -23.71
C LEU A 14 -15.12 -5.13 -22.93
N ARG A 15 -15.31 -6.45 -23.04
CA ARG A 15 -16.30 -7.19 -22.23
C ARG A 15 -16.06 -7.10 -20.73
N ALA A 16 -14.80 -7.06 -20.30
CA ALA A 16 -14.49 -6.90 -18.88
C ALA A 16 -14.80 -5.47 -18.38
N LEU A 17 -14.63 -4.45 -19.23
CA LEU A 17 -14.99 -3.06 -18.94
C LEU A 17 -16.50 -2.86 -18.85
N GLU A 18 -17.24 -3.41 -19.80
CA GLU A 18 -18.71 -3.39 -19.81
C GLU A 18 -19.28 -4.02 -18.55
N ALA A 19 -18.80 -5.22 -18.17
CA ALA A 19 -19.21 -5.90 -16.96
C ALA A 19 -18.89 -5.12 -15.66
N LYS A 20 -17.97 -4.15 -15.72
CA LYS A 20 -17.62 -3.23 -14.63
C LYS A 20 -18.35 -1.88 -14.72
N GLY A 21 -19.22 -1.67 -15.71
CA GLY A 21 -19.95 -0.44 -15.91
C GLY A 21 -19.11 0.74 -16.42
N TYR A 22 -18.00 0.47 -17.10
CA TYR A 22 -17.19 1.51 -17.74
C TYR A 22 -17.86 1.92 -19.06
N THR A 23 -18.38 3.14 -19.11
CA THR A 23 -19.08 3.68 -20.30
C THR A 23 -18.16 4.56 -21.14
N GLU A 24 -17.38 5.44 -20.49
CA GLU A 24 -16.53 6.41 -21.16
C GLU A 24 -15.09 6.40 -20.58
N PRO A 25 -14.05 6.53 -21.44
CA PRO A 25 -12.69 6.69 -20.97
C PRO A 25 -12.48 8.08 -20.36
N THR A 26 -11.82 8.11 -19.22
CA THR A 26 -11.40 9.37 -18.59
C THR A 26 -10.34 10.09 -19.44
N PRO A 27 -10.09 11.40 -19.23
CA PRO A 27 -9.10 12.13 -20.01
C PRO A 27 -7.70 11.49 -20.02
N ILE A 28 -7.23 10.97 -18.86
CA ILE A 28 -5.94 10.28 -18.80
C ILE A 28 -5.93 8.98 -19.62
N GLN A 29 -7.03 8.22 -19.60
CA GLN A 29 -7.17 6.99 -20.38
C GLN A 29 -7.19 7.28 -21.88
N ARG A 30 -7.99 8.25 -22.31
CA ARG A 30 -8.14 8.65 -23.72
C ARG A 30 -6.79 9.09 -24.33
N GLN A 31 -6.00 9.84 -23.56
CA GLN A 31 -4.72 10.36 -24.03
C GLN A 31 -3.57 9.33 -23.94
N SER A 32 -3.62 8.43 -22.96
CA SER A 32 -2.51 7.50 -22.71
C SER A 32 -2.62 6.20 -23.50
N ILE A 33 -3.84 5.62 -23.60
CA ILE A 33 -4.02 4.25 -24.15
C ILE A 33 -3.48 4.11 -25.58
N PRO A 34 -3.74 5.02 -26.53
CA PRO A 34 -3.21 4.87 -27.91
C PRO A 34 -1.69 4.79 -27.94
N ALA A 35 -1.00 5.74 -27.31
CA ALA A 35 0.47 5.76 -27.26
C ALA A 35 1.06 4.51 -26.60
N LEU A 36 0.38 3.96 -25.59
CA LEU A 36 0.82 2.75 -24.90
C LEU A 36 0.63 1.48 -25.75
N LEU A 37 -0.40 1.43 -26.58
CA LEU A 37 -0.60 0.35 -27.55
C LEU A 37 0.50 0.36 -28.64
N GLU A 38 1.00 1.55 -29.03
CA GLU A 38 2.14 1.72 -29.92
C GLU A 38 3.48 1.32 -29.26
N GLY A 39 3.50 1.01 -27.98
CA GLY A 39 4.70 0.61 -27.26
C GLY A 39 5.59 1.77 -26.78
N ARG A 40 5.10 3.04 -26.85
CA ARG A 40 5.83 4.22 -26.39
C ARG A 40 5.93 4.24 -24.86
N ASP A 41 7.01 4.83 -24.34
CA ASP A 41 7.09 5.20 -22.91
C ASP A 41 6.14 6.33 -22.59
N LEU A 42 5.67 6.40 -21.34
CA LEU A 42 4.71 7.42 -20.91
C LEU A 42 5.15 8.11 -19.63
N LEU A 43 4.99 9.45 -19.62
CA LEU A 43 5.00 10.29 -18.43
C LEU A 43 3.59 10.82 -18.20
N GLY A 44 2.87 10.23 -17.25
CA GLY A 44 1.49 10.60 -16.88
C GLY A 44 1.47 11.48 -15.62
N ILE A 45 1.02 12.72 -15.74
CA ILE A 45 0.84 13.65 -14.61
C ILE A 45 -0.65 13.77 -14.36
N ALA A 46 -1.13 13.10 -13.31
CA ALA A 46 -2.54 13.07 -12.98
C ALA A 46 -2.79 12.70 -11.51
N GLN A 47 -3.79 13.31 -10.89
CA GLN A 47 -4.17 13.05 -9.49
C GLN A 47 -4.73 11.65 -9.27
N THR A 48 -4.78 11.20 -8.00
CA THR A 48 -5.46 9.97 -7.61
C THR A 48 -6.94 10.07 -7.94
N GLY A 49 -7.54 8.97 -8.44
CA GLY A 49 -8.96 8.93 -8.81
C GLY A 49 -9.28 9.35 -10.24
N THR A 50 -8.29 9.74 -11.05
CA THR A 50 -8.48 10.11 -12.47
C THR A 50 -8.57 8.91 -13.42
N GLY A 51 -8.39 7.67 -12.92
CA GLY A 51 -8.44 6.46 -13.73
C GLY A 51 -7.09 5.96 -14.23
N LYS A 52 -5.97 6.38 -13.62
CA LYS A 52 -4.60 5.96 -13.98
C LYS A 52 -4.42 4.45 -14.08
N THR A 53 -4.99 3.69 -13.12
CA THR A 53 -4.87 2.23 -13.12
C THR A 53 -5.37 1.59 -14.41
N ALA A 54 -6.53 1.99 -14.90
CA ALA A 54 -7.04 1.52 -16.19
C ALA A 54 -6.19 2.05 -17.36
N ALA A 55 -5.72 3.30 -17.28
CA ALA A 55 -4.89 3.92 -18.32
C ALA A 55 -3.62 3.11 -18.63
N PHE A 56 -2.96 2.52 -17.61
CA PHE A 56 -1.80 1.67 -17.84
C PHE A 56 -2.13 0.18 -17.94
N ALA A 57 -3.11 -0.33 -17.18
CA ALA A 57 -3.36 -1.76 -17.14
C ALA A 57 -4.01 -2.28 -18.43
N LEU A 58 -4.99 -1.56 -19.01
CA LEU A 58 -5.72 -2.02 -20.20
C LEU A 58 -4.81 -2.23 -21.42
N PRO A 59 -3.99 -1.24 -21.85
CA PRO A 59 -3.08 -1.43 -22.98
C PRO A 59 -1.96 -2.44 -22.68
N SER A 60 -1.51 -2.52 -21.43
CA SER A 60 -0.50 -3.52 -21.03
C SER A 60 -1.06 -4.95 -21.13
N LEU A 61 -2.27 -5.18 -20.62
CA LEU A 61 -2.96 -6.47 -20.72
C LEU A 61 -3.23 -6.85 -22.19
N HIS A 62 -3.65 -5.88 -23.02
CA HIS A 62 -3.81 -6.07 -24.46
C HIS A 62 -2.51 -6.60 -25.10
N ARG A 63 -1.39 -5.91 -24.85
CA ARG A 63 -0.09 -6.27 -25.40
C ARG A 63 0.41 -7.63 -24.91
N LEU A 64 0.25 -7.95 -23.61
CA LEU A 64 0.63 -9.25 -23.07
C LEU A 64 -0.20 -10.39 -23.63
N ALA A 65 -1.50 -10.17 -23.87
CA ALA A 65 -2.41 -11.15 -24.43
C ALA A 65 -2.19 -11.37 -25.95
N ALA A 66 -1.84 -10.30 -26.69
CA ALA A 66 -1.51 -10.38 -28.12
C ALA A 66 -0.20 -11.16 -28.36
N ASN A 67 0.70 -11.17 -27.38
CA ASN A 67 2.00 -11.87 -27.48
C ASN A 67 2.10 -12.94 -26.37
N PRO A 68 1.40 -14.07 -26.47
CA PRO A 68 1.45 -15.12 -25.46
C PRO A 68 2.82 -15.82 -25.51
N ILE A 69 3.53 -15.76 -24.39
CA ILE A 69 4.79 -16.50 -24.18
C ILE A 69 4.72 -17.34 -22.92
N PRO A 70 5.41 -18.48 -22.86
CA PRO A 70 5.48 -19.28 -21.63
C PRO A 70 6.07 -18.47 -20.47
N ARG A 71 5.42 -18.55 -19.32
CA ARG A 71 5.92 -17.92 -18.09
C ARG A 71 7.23 -18.58 -17.67
N ARG A 72 8.20 -17.76 -17.32
CA ARG A 72 9.48 -18.24 -16.79
C ARG A 72 9.45 -18.30 -15.27
N PRO A 73 9.95 -19.35 -14.64
CA PRO A 73 9.98 -19.46 -13.19
C PRO A 73 10.62 -18.25 -12.51
N ARG A 74 10.02 -17.80 -11.41
CA ARG A 74 10.51 -16.68 -10.59
C ARG A 74 10.68 -15.37 -11.37
N SER A 75 9.85 -15.12 -12.37
CA SER A 75 9.89 -13.88 -13.16
C SER A 75 8.50 -13.32 -13.40
N CYS A 76 8.45 -12.09 -13.93
CA CYS A 76 7.22 -11.46 -14.41
C CYS A 76 7.49 -10.76 -15.75
N ARG A 77 6.42 -10.56 -16.54
CA ARG A 77 6.46 -9.82 -17.81
C ARG A 77 6.11 -8.34 -17.61
N MET A 78 5.16 -8.05 -16.72
CA MET A 78 4.81 -6.70 -16.29
C MET A 78 5.08 -6.54 -14.81
N LEU A 79 5.81 -5.48 -14.45
CA LEU A 79 6.05 -5.09 -13.07
C LEU A 79 5.40 -3.73 -12.79
N VAL A 80 4.52 -3.67 -11.81
CA VAL A 80 3.92 -2.43 -11.30
C VAL A 80 4.46 -2.15 -9.90
N LEU A 81 5.11 -1.01 -9.70
CA LEU A 81 5.50 -0.54 -8.37
C LEU A 81 4.49 0.44 -7.82
N SER A 82 4.13 0.25 -6.56
CA SER A 82 3.18 1.06 -5.81
C SER A 82 3.73 1.41 -4.43
N PRO A 83 3.47 2.62 -3.89
CA PRO A 83 4.04 3.07 -2.61
C PRO A 83 3.53 2.29 -1.40
N THR A 84 2.28 1.83 -1.44
CA THR A 84 1.60 1.22 -0.29
C THR A 84 1.03 -0.16 -0.61
N ARG A 85 0.84 -0.97 0.45
CA ARG A 85 0.27 -2.32 0.34
C ARG A 85 -1.16 -2.29 -0.16
N GLU A 86 -1.92 -1.33 0.32
CA GLU A 86 -3.33 -1.13 0.00
C GLU A 86 -3.50 -0.78 -1.48
N LEU A 87 -2.71 0.17 -1.99
CA LEU A 87 -2.75 0.53 -3.41
C LEU A 87 -2.26 -0.62 -4.28
N ALA A 88 -1.21 -1.35 -3.87
CA ALA A 88 -0.75 -2.54 -4.59
C ALA A 88 -1.84 -3.62 -4.68
N ALA A 89 -2.57 -3.88 -3.59
CA ALA A 89 -3.70 -4.81 -3.59
C ALA A 89 -4.82 -4.32 -4.51
N GLN A 90 -5.19 -3.05 -4.44
CA GLN A 90 -6.22 -2.43 -5.28
C GLN A 90 -5.87 -2.48 -6.77
N ILE A 91 -4.62 -2.13 -7.13
CA ILE A 91 -4.14 -2.22 -8.53
C ILE A 91 -4.25 -3.66 -9.02
N ALA A 92 -3.82 -4.64 -8.22
CA ALA A 92 -3.89 -6.05 -8.59
C ALA A 92 -5.34 -6.54 -8.76
N ASP A 93 -6.26 -6.15 -7.87
CA ASP A 93 -7.67 -6.53 -7.95
C ASP A 93 -8.35 -5.92 -9.17
N ASN A 94 -8.07 -4.65 -9.47
CA ASN A 94 -8.56 -4.01 -10.70
C ASN A 94 -7.98 -4.71 -11.93
N THR A 95 -6.68 -5.01 -11.95
CA THR A 95 -6.01 -5.68 -13.06
C THR A 95 -6.56 -7.09 -13.28
N ARG A 96 -6.82 -7.88 -12.21
CA ARG A 96 -7.51 -9.18 -12.31
C ARG A 96 -8.90 -9.03 -12.93
N GLY A 97 -9.62 -7.99 -12.50
CA GLY A 97 -10.95 -7.68 -13.07
C GLY A 97 -10.91 -7.37 -14.56
N TYR A 98 -9.92 -6.59 -15.02
CA TYR A 98 -9.71 -6.30 -16.45
C TYR A 98 -9.22 -7.52 -17.23
N ALA A 99 -8.44 -8.39 -16.59
CA ALA A 99 -7.91 -9.62 -17.20
C ALA A 99 -8.87 -10.82 -17.12
N LYS A 100 -10.10 -10.65 -16.62
CA LYS A 100 -11.06 -11.75 -16.36
C LYS A 100 -11.27 -12.69 -17.56
N ASN A 101 -11.26 -12.13 -18.76
CA ASN A 101 -11.47 -12.88 -20.01
C ASN A 101 -10.16 -13.18 -20.75
N LEU A 102 -8.99 -13.01 -20.08
CA LEU A 102 -7.66 -13.25 -20.61
C LEU A 102 -6.98 -14.37 -19.81
N ASN A 103 -6.12 -15.14 -20.47
CA ASN A 103 -5.31 -16.17 -19.80
C ASN A 103 -4.02 -15.57 -19.23
N LEU A 104 -4.17 -14.56 -18.34
CA LEU A 104 -3.07 -13.86 -17.70
C LEU A 104 -3.14 -14.00 -16.18
N THR A 105 -2.00 -14.21 -15.54
CA THR A 105 -1.87 -14.34 -14.08
C THR A 105 -1.42 -13.02 -13.46
N VAL A 106 -2.06 -12.66 -12.35
CA VAL A 106 -1.76 -11.44 -11.59
C VAL A 106 -1.42 -11.79 -10.15
N GLN A 107 -0.21 -11.47 -9.72
CA GLN A 107 0.30 -11.68 -8.36
C GLN A 107 0.57 -10.35 -7.67
N THR A 108 0.41 -10.31 -6.33
CA THR A 108 0.74 -9.15 -5.52
C THR A 108 1.79 -9.51 -4.48
N ILE A 109 2.82 -8.66 -4.30
CA ILE A 109 3.83 -8.82 -3.26
C ILE A 109 4.00 -7.54 -2.46
N PHE A 110 3.90 -7.63 -1.13
CA PHE A 110 4.12 -6.52 -0.20
C PHE A 110 4.51 -7.04 1.19
N GLY A 111 5.12 -6.17 1.99
CA GLY A 111 5.56 -6.50 3.34
C GLY A 111 4.42 -6.69 4.35
N GLY A 112 4.74 -7.27 5.53
CA GLY A 112 3.79 -7.43 6.64
C GLY A 112 2.82 -8.60 6.51
N VAL A 113 3.06 -9.49 5.56
CA VAL A 113 2.41 -10.81 5.42
C VAL A 113 3.49 -11.88 5.24
N PRO A 114 3.18 -13.16 5.52
CA PRO A 114 4.14 -14.26 5.37
C PRO A 114 4.76 -14.30 3.97
N VAL A 115 6.09 -14.42 3.92
CA VAL A 115 6.84 -14.39 2.65
C VAL A 115 6.68 -15.69 1.87
N GLY A 116 6.52 -16.82 2.53
CA GLY A 116 6.47 -18.15 1.90
C GLY A 116 5.36 -18.30 0.86
N GLN A 117 4.16 -17.77 1.14
CA GLN A 117 3.05 -17.78 0.17
C GLN A 117 3.36 -16.96 -1.09
N GLN A 118 4.05 -15.83 -0.92
CA GLN A 118 4.44 -14.98 -2.05
C GLN A 118 5.52 -15.65 -2.91
N ILE A 119 6.51 -16.30 -2.29
CA ILE A 119 7.53 -17.09 -2.99
C ILE A 119 6.89 -18.25 -3.75
N SER A 120 6.00 -19.01 -3.12
CA SER A 120 5.28 -20.10 -3.76
C SER A 120 4.48 -19.64 -4.99
N GLY A 121 3.79 -18.49 -4.89
CA GLY A 121 3.04 -17.90 -6.00
C GLY A 121 3.92 -17.49 -7.18
N LEU A 122 5.19 -17.13 -6.95
CA LEU A 122 6.14 -16.75 -7.99
C LEU A 122 6.87 -17.96 -8.62
N GLY A 123 6.75 -19.14 -8.05
CA GLY A 123 7.50 -20.32 -8.43
C GLY A 123 7.40 -20.68 -9.92
N ARG A 124 6.23 -20.55 -10.53
CA ARG A 124 5.99 -20.79 -11.97
C ARG A 124 6.14 -19.54 -12.84
N GLY A 125 6.44 -18.38 -12.23
CA GLY A 125 6.36 -17.09 -12.90
C GLY A 125 4.93 -16.57 -13.04
N VAL A 126 4.82 -15.27 -13.28
CA VAL A 126 3.53 -14.57 -13.42
C VAL A 126 3.58 -13.60 -14.60
N ASP A 127 2.43 -13.29 -15.19
CA ASP A 127 2.37 -12.30 -16.27
C ASP A 127 2.46 -10.89 -15.70
N VAL A 128 1.70 -10.59 -14.66
CA VAL A 128 1.66 -9.29 -14.00
C VAL A 128 2.03 -9.42 -12.53
N LEU A 129 3.00 -8.65 -12.08
CA LEU A 129 3.43 -8.54 -10.70
C LEU A 129 3.19 -7.11 -10.20
N VAL A 130 2.38 -6.96 -9.16
CA VAL A 130 2.19 -5.68 -8.47
C VAL A 130 2.93 -5.72 -7.15
N ALA A 131 3.81 -4.75 -6.90
CA ALA A 131 4.75 -4.83 -5.78
C ALA A 131 4.93 -3.52 -5.02
N THR A 132 5.24 -3.61 -3.72
CA THR A 132 5.87 -2.51 -2.99
C THR A 132 7.39 -2.66 -3.04
N PRO A 133 8.16 -1.54 -3.16
CA PRO A 133 9.61 -1.59 -3.43
C PRO A 133 10.41 -2.42 -2.43
N GLY A 134 10.10 -2.32 -1.13
CA GLY A 134 10.85 -3.04 -0.09
C GLY A 134 10.73 -4.56 -0.20
N ARG A 135 9.51 -5.10 -0.36
CA ARG A 135 9.28 -6.54 -0.50
C ARG A 135 9.81 -7.07 -1.84
N LEU A 136 9.75 -6.27 -2.90
CA LEU A 136 10.33 -6.65 -4.17
C LEU A 136 11.84 -6.92 -4.02
N LEU A 137 12.58 -5.99 -3.44
CA LEU A 137 14.02 -6.15 -3.19
C LEU A 137 14.34 -7.32 -2.24
N ASP A 138 13.54 -7.50 -1.20
CA ASP A 138 13.67 -8.63 -0.26
C ASP A 138 13.58 -9.99 -1.01
N LEU A 139 12.61 -10.16 -1.92
CA LEU A 139 12.46 -11.38 -2.72
C LEU A 139 13.58 -11.55 -3.77
N ILE A 140 14.10 -10.46 -4.32
CA ILE A 140 15.25 -10.51 -5.23
C ILE A 140 16.51 -10.95 -4.47
N GLU A 141 16.77 -10.42 -3.27
CA GLU A 141 17.88 -10.81 -2.42
C GLU A 141 17.82 -12.28 -2.02
N GLN A 142 16.61 -12.80 -1.76
CA GLN A 142 16.37 -14.22 -1.50
C GLN A 142 16.42 -15.09 -2.76
N ARG A 143 16.72 -14.54 -3.94
CA ARG A 143 16.72 -15.23 -5.24
C ARG A 143 15.38 -15.90 -5.58
N ALA A 144 14.29 -15.42 -5.00
CA ALA A 144 12.93 -15.87 -5.25
C ALA A 144 12.28 -15.15 -6.44
N LEU A 145 12.89 -14.07 -6.93
CA LEU A 145 12.42 -13.28 -8.07
C LEU A 145 13.61 -12.73 -8.85
N VAL A 146 13.48 -12.70 -10.19
CA VAL A 146 14.39 -12.03 -11.13
C VAL A 146 13.57 -11.09 -12.03
N LEU A 147 14.17 -9.99 -12.47
CA LEU A 147 13.49 -8.97 -13.29
C LEU A 147 13.91 -9.00 -14.77
N ASP A 148 14.74 -9.94 -15.18
CA ASP A 148 15.36 -10.01 -16.52
C ASP A 148 14.35 -10.14 -17.67
N HIS A 149 13.09 -10.48 -17.36
CA HIS A 149 12.02 -10.72 -18.33
C HIS A 149 10.91 -9.69 -18.28
N VAL A 150 11.16 -8.55 -17.63
CA VAL A 150 10.18 -7.45 -17.56
C VAL A 150 10.11 -6.74 -18.90
N GLU A 151 8.98 -6.88 -19.58
CA GLU A 151 8.66 -6.21 -20.86
C GLU A 151 8.00 -4.85 -20.63
N ILE A 152 7.20 -4.73 -19.54
CA ILE A 152 6.47 -3.52 -19.19
C ILE A 152 6.73 -3.18 -17.74
N PHE A 153 7.20 -1.95 -17.48
CA PHE A 153 7.45 -1.43 -16.15
C PHE A 153 6.54 -0.24 -15.86
N VAL A 154 5.85 -0.26 -14.73
CA VAL A 154 4.99 0.84 -14.27
C VAL A 154 5.44 1.32 -12.90
N LEU A 155 5.67 2.61 -12.77
CA LEU A 155 5.87 3.29 -11.49
C LEU A 155 4.65 4.17 -11.23
N ASP A 156 3.79 3.78 -10.28
CA ASP A 156 2.60 4.55 -9.95
C ASP A 156 2.77 5.28 -8.61
N GLU A 157 2.31 6.54 -8.57
CA GLU A 157 2.45 7.46 -7.43
C GLU A 157 3.92 7.68 -7.01
N ALA A 158 4.76 8.05 -7.99
CA ALA A 158 6.20 8.25 -7.80
C ALA A 158 6.53 9.31 -6.75
N ASP A 159 5.77 10.39 -6.68
CA ASP A 159 5.87 11.44 -5.66
C ASP A 159 5.65 10.86 -4.25
N GLN A 160 4.65 10.04 -4.05
CA GLN A 160 4.41 9.38 -2.77
C GLN A 160 5.55 8.41 -2.40
N MET A 161 6.11 7.69 -3.38
CA MET A 161 7.26 6.82 -3.12
C MET A 161 8.48 7.62 -2.66
N MET A 162 8.68 8.82 -3.21
CA MET A 162 9.74 9.70 -2.77
C MET A 162 9.52 10.18 -1.34
N ASP A 163 8.33 10.64 -1.00
CA ASP A 163 7.94 11.05 0.36
C ASP A 163 8.14 9.94 1.40
N LEU A 164 7.95 8.70 1.00
CA LEU A 164 8.18 7.51 1.83
C LEU A 164 9.66 7.08 1.90
N GLY A 165 10.56 7.81 1.23
CA GLY A 165 12.00 7.56 1.25
C GLY A 165 12.45 6.39 0.35
N PHE A 166 11.65 5.97 -0.62
CA PHE A 166 11.98 4.86 -1.52
C PHE A 166 12.95 5.21 -2.66
N ILE A 167 13.56 6.41 -2.67
CA ILE A 167 14.51 6.81 -3.74
C ILE A 167 15.63 5.77 -3.93
N LYS A 168 16.29 5.35 -2.83
CA LYS A 168 17.37 4.35 -2.90
C LYS A 168 16.86 2.98 -3.40
N PRO A 169 15.78 2.41 -2.85
CA PRO A 169 15.14 1.22 -3.39
C PRO A 169 14.81 1.32 -4.88
N LEU A 170 14.19 2.42 -5.32
CA LEU A 170 13.83 2.64 -6.73
C LEU A 170 15.05 2.71 -7.64
N THR A 171 16.10 3.41 -7.22
CA THR A 171 17.37 3.46 -7.96
C THR A 171 17.99 2.07 -8.15
N ARG A 172 17.93 1.23 -7.10
CA ARG A 172 18.42 -0.15 -7.17
C ARG A 172 17.58 -1.00 -8.12
N ILE A 173 16.24 -0.88 -8.05
CA ILE A 173 15.33 -1.60 -8.95
C ILE A 173 15.59 -1.18 -10.40
N ALA A 174 15.77 0.12 -10.68
CA ALA A 174 16.06 0.60 -12.02
C ALA A 174 17.28 -0.08 -12.67
N GLY A 175 18.33 -0.33 -11.84
CA GLY A 175 19.53 -1.04 -12.29
C GLY A 175 19.36 -2.54 -12.57
N LEU A 176 18.26 -3.14 -12.09
CA LEU A 176 17.94 -4.57 -12.27
C LEU A 176 16.95 -4.82 -13.43
N LEU A 177 16.36 -3.79 -13.98
CA LEU A 177 15.40 -3.90 -15.09
C LEU A 177 16.13 -4.04 -16.44
N PRO A 178 15.57 -4.79 -17.40
CA PRO A 178 16.09 -4.84 -18.78
C PRO A 178 16.14 -3.45 -19.40
N LYS A 179 17.13 -3.23 -20.28
CA LYS A 179 17.22 -1.97 -21.04
C LYS A 179 16.07 -1.83 -22.05
N GLN A 180 15.74 -2.92 -22.73
CA GLN A 180 14.61 -2.96 -23.67
C GLN A 180 13.34 -3.32 -22.92
N ARG A 181 12.52 -2.33 -22.65
CA ARG A 181 11.20 -2.44 -22.02
C ARG A 181 10.39 -1.20 -22.33
N GLN A 182 9.09 -1.30 -22.21
CA GLN A 182 8.21 -0.13 -22.14
C GLN A 182 8.12 0.33 -20.70
N SER A 183 8.26 1.64 -20.46
CA SER A 183 8.21 2.21 -19.11
C SER A 183 7.14 3.28 -18.98
N LEU A 184 6.32 3.16 -17.95
CA LEU A 184 5.22 4.05 -17.64
C LEU A 184 5.44 4.67 -16.26
N PHE A 185 5.51 5.99 -16.22
CA PHE A 185 5.78 6.74 -15.01
C PHE A 185 4.60 7.64 -14.69
N PHE A 186 3.93 7.41 -13.56
CA PHE A 186 2.79 8.19 -13.10
C PHE A 186 3.11 8.91 -11.79
N SER A 187 2.74 10.18 -11.73
CA SER A 187 2.87 11.03 -10.54
C SER A 187 1.75 12.06 -10.49
N ALA A 188 1.33 12.49 -9.31
CA ALA A 188 0.39 13.61 -9.19
C ALA A 188 1.10 14.97 -9.29
N THR A 189 2.39 15.02 -8.93
CA THR A 189 3.22 16.21 -8.96
C THR A 189 4.56 15.92 -9.67
N MET A 190 5.22 16.97 -10.21
CA MET A 190 6.48 16.80 -10.94
C MET A 190 7.54 17.82 -10.49
N PRO A 191 7.93 17.85 -9.20
CA PRO A 191 9.10 18.62 -8.78
C PRO A 191 10.39 18.06 -9.39
N ASP A 192 11.46 18.85 -9.41
CA ASP A 192 12.73 18.49 -10.07
C ASP A 192 13.28 17.13 -9.65
N ALA A 193 13.15 16.78 -8.39
CA ALA A 193 13.62 15.50 -7.87
C ALA A 193 12.84 14.30 -8.47
N ILE A 194 11.53 14.45 -8.72
CA ILE A 194 10.69 13.45 -9.41
C ILE A 194 11.06 13.40 -10.90
N ALA A 195 11.27 14.55 -11.54
CA ALA A 195 11.70 14.61 -12.91
C ALA A 195 13.06 13.93 -13.13
N GLN A 196 14.02 14.14 -12.22
CA GLN A 196 15.32 13.46 -12.23
C GLN A 196 15.20 11.94 -12.01
N LEU A 197 14.29 11.51 -11.11
CA LEU A 197 14.00 10.09 -10.91
C LEU A 197 13.40 9.49 -12.19
N GLY A 198 12.45 10.18 -12.82
CA GLY A 198 11.82 9.76 -14.08
C GLY A 198 12.84 9.44 -15.18
N LYS A 199 13.85 10.29 -15.39
CA LYS A 199 14.91 10.10 -16.38
C LYS A 199 15.68 8.78 -16.26
N ARG A 200 15.59 8.08 -15.13
CA ARG A 200 16.21 6.75 -14.92
C ARG A 200 15.36 5.61 -15.45
N PHE A 201 14.08 5.84 -15.64
CA PHE A 201 13.12 4.78 -15.98
C PHE A 201 12.55 4.91 -17.40
N ILE A 202 12.34 6.14 -17.87
CA ILE A 202 11.66 6.43 -19.14
C ILE A 202 12.62 7.07 -20.15
N THR A 203 12.41 6.72 -21.41
CA THR A 203 13.20 7.23 -22.55
C THR A 203 12.25 7.79 -23.60
N ASP A 204 12.42 9.04 -23.99
CA ASP A 204 11.56 9.76 -24.96
C ASP A 204 10.06 9.51 -24.76
N PRO A 205 9.52 9.79 -23.56
CA PRO A 205 8.13 9.46 -23.23
C PRO A 205 7.13 10.40 -23.89
N VAL A 206 5.97 9.87 -24.21
CA VAL A 206 4.79 10.70 -24.45
C VAL A 206 4.38 11.32 -23.10
N ARG A 207 4.31 12.65 -23.04
CA ARG A 207 3.84 13.37 -21.85
C ARG A 207 2.34 13.58 -21.94
N VAL A 208 1.63 13.05 -20.97
CA VAL A 208 0.21 13.26 -20.77
C VAL A 208 -0.01 13.94 -19.43
N GLU A 209 -0.57 15.14 -19.48
CA GLU A 209 -0.85 15.94 -18.28
C GLU A 209 -2.34 16.25 -18.24
N VAL A 210 -3.01 15.69 -17.25
CA VAL A 210 -4.41 16.01 -16.99
C VAL A 210 -4.46 17.06 -15.91
N ALA A 211 -4.81 18.27 -16.31
CA ALA A 211 -5.02 19.37 -15.38
C ALA A 211 -5.95 18.92 -14.24
N PRO A 212 -5.68 19.29 -12.99
CA PRO A 212 -6.62 19.04 -11.91
C PRO A 212 -7.99 19.56 -12.33
N GLN A 213 -9.00 18.71 -12.32
CA GLN A 213 -10.39 19.19 -12.47
C GLN A 213 -10.62 20.21 -11.36
N ALA A 214 -10.76 21.50 -11.72
CA ALA A 214 -10.85 22.67 -10.87
C ALA A 214 -10.22 22.45 -9.48
N LYS A 215 -9.27 23.25 -9.05
CA LYS A 215 -8.52 23.02 -7.79
C LYS A 215 -9.41 22.31 -6.79
N THR A 216 -9.06 21.09 -6.37
CA THR A 216 -9.89 20.28 -5.43
C THR A 216 -10.34 21.11 -4.22
N ALA A 217 -9.53 22.09 -3.87
CA ALA A 217 -9.82 23.08 -2.85
C ALA A 217 -11.07 23.93 -3.14
N ASP A 218 -11.41 24.18 -4.41
CA ASP A 218 -12.55 25.05 -4.78
C ASP A 218 -13.91 24.34 -4.70
N LYS A 219 -13.91 23.00 -4.64
CA LYS A 219 -15.13 22.17 -4.54
C LYS A 219 -15.42 21.69 -3.13
N VAL A 220 -14.55 22.00 -2.18
CA VAL A 220 -14.67 21.57 -0.80
C VAL A 220 -14.98 22.75 0.07
N ASP A 221 -16.07 22.70 0.81
CA ASP A 221 -16.37 23.68 1.86
C ASP A 221 -15.38 23.51 3.01
N GLN A 222 -14.51 24.52 3.19
CA GLN A 222 -13.40 24.45 4.14
C GLN A 222 -13.66 25.31 5.36
N PHE A 223 -13.57 24.70 6.52
CA PHE A 223 -13.73 25.36 7.81
C PHE A 223 -12.50 25.18 8.68
N VAL A 224 -12.18 26.20 9.49
CA VAL A 224 -11.17 26.12 10.54
C VAL A 224 -11.76 26.59 11.87
N THR A 225 -11.55 25.81 12.93
CA THR A 225 -11.86 26.20 14.30
C THR A 225 -10.56 26.38 15.07
N MET A 226 -10.37 27.60 15.60
CA MET A 226 -9.26 27.90 16.51
C MET A 226 -9.56 27.32 17.87
N VAL A 227 -8.70 26.43 18.39
CA VAL A 227 -9.00 25.64 19.59
C VAL A 227 -7.72 25.21 20.30
N GLU A 228 -7.74 25.14 21.62
CA GLU A 228 -6.61 24.60 22.38
C GLU A 228 -6.40 23.11 22.12
N GLN A 229 -5.16 22.66 22.20
CA GLN A 229 -4.79 21.25 21.90
C GLN A 229 -5.62 20.24 22.73
N LYS A 230 -5.91 20.56 24.01
CA LYS A 230 -6.71 19.71 24.92
C LYS A 230 -8.18 19.65 24.54
N GLU A 231 -8.68 20.64 23.82
CA GLU A 231 -10.08 20.78 23.44
C GLU A 231 -10.42 20.13 22.10
N LYS A 232 -9.40 19.82 21.28
CA LYS A 232 -9.60 19.19 19.96
C LYS A 232 -10.37 17.87 20.06
N GLN A 233 -10.04 17.01 21.04
CA GLN A 233 -10.68 15.71 21.19
C GLN A 233 -12.17 15.82 21.57
N PRO A 234 -12.55 16.59 22.61
CA PRO A 234 -13.97 16.83 22.90
C PRO A 234 -14.72 17.43 21.71
N LEU A 235 -14.13 18.43 21.03
CA LEU A 235 -14.76 19.08 19.89
C LEU A 235 -15.01 18.08 18.76
N LEU A 236 -14.02 17.26 18.39
CA LEU A 236 -14.17 16.22 17.37
C LEU A 236 -15.31 15.26 17.75
N THR A 237 -15.33 14.80 19.00
CA THR A 237 -16.33 13.84 19.47
C THR A 237 -17.74 14.40 19.35
N LEU A 238 -17.95 15.65 19.80
CA LEU A 238 -19.25 16.31 19.72
C LEU A 238 -19.69 16.61 18.28
N THR A 239 -18.75 17.07 17.44
CA THR A 239 -19.04 17.36 16.03
C THR A 239 -19.43 16.07 15.27
N LEU A 240 -18.67 14.99 15.48
CA LEU A 240 -18.97 13.72 14.83
C LEU A 240 -20.29 13.12 15.33
N LYS A 241 -20.54 13.18 16.62
CA LYS A 241 -21.80 12.66 17.19
C LYS A 241 -23.01 13.39 16.61
N ARG A 242 -23.01 14.72 16.60
CA ARG A 242 -24.08 15.52 15.98
C ARG A 242 -24.22 15.25 14.49
N GLY A 243 -23.11 15.27 13.73
CA GLY A 243 -23.14 15.10 12.27
C GLY A 243 -23.61 13.71 11.83
N LEU A 244 -23.27 12.66 12.58
CA LEU A 244 -23.75 11.30 12.33
C LEU A 244 -25.22 11.13 12.72
N GLU A 245 -25.65 11.72 13.84
CA GLU A 245 -27.05 11.68 14.31
C GLU A 245 -27.98 12.48 13.40
N SER A 246 -27.52 13.62 12.86
CA SER A 246 -28.30 14.45 11.92
C SER A 246 -28.30 13.91 10.47
N GLY A 247 -27.37 12.99 10.14
CA GLY A 247 -27.17 12.52 8.77
C GLY A 247 -26.35 13.46 7.88
N GLU A 248 -25.84 14.58 8.41
CA GLU A 248 -24.94 15.48 7.66
C GLU A 248 -23.59 14.82 7.35
N ILE A 249 -23.17 13.90 8.22
CA ILE A 249 -21.98 13.11 8.04
C ILE A 249 -22.38 11.64 7.92
N GLU A 250 -22.24 11.07 6.71
CA GLU A 250 -22.45 9.63 6.47
C GLU A 250 -21.19 8.84 6.79
N SER A 251 -20.03 9.37 6.35
CA SER A 251 -18.72 8.78 6.56
C SER A 251 -17.64 9.85 6.58
N CYS A 252 -16.60 9.66 7.37
CA CYS A 252 -15.52 10.64 7.41
C CYS A 252 -14.13 10.03 7.62
N LEU A 253 -13.12 10.77 7.16
CA LEU A 253 -11.71 10.55 7.47
C LEU A 253 -11.23 11.58 8.48
N VAL A 254 -10.58 11.11 9.55
CA VAL A 254 -9.95 11.96 10.55
C VAL A 254 -8.44 11.81 10.45
N PHE A 255 -7.72 12.89 10.20
CA PHE A 255 -6.28 12.88 10.06
C PHE A 255 -5.56 13.31 11.34
N THR A 256 -4.62 12.49 11.78
CA THR A 256 -3.70 12.77 12.89
C THR A 256 -2.25 12.65 12.41
N ARG A 257 -1.33 13.42 13.03
CA ARG A 257 0.10 13.37 12.71
C ARG A 257 0.78 12.10 13.16
N THR A 258 0.29 11.50 14.27
CA THR A 258 0.96 10.36 14.88
C THR A 258 0.05 9.13 15.01
N LYS A 259 0.69 7.95 14.95
CA LYS A 259 0.01 6.66 15.14
C LYS A 259 -0.64 6.51 16.52
N HIS A 260 0.02 7.03 17.56
CA HIS A 260 -0.53 7.03 18.93
C HIS A 260 -1.68 8.03 19.09
N GLY A 261 -1.62 9.15 18.37
CA GLY A 261 -2.74 10.10 18.25
C GLY A 261 -3.96 9.44 17.65
N ALA A 262 -3.79 8.67 16.56
CA ALA A 262 -4.89 7.96 15.92
C ALA A 262 -5.57 6.94 16.86
N ASP A 263 -4.78 6.11 17.56
CA ASP A 263 -5.33 5.17 18.53
C ASP A 263 -6.02 5.87 19.71
N ARG A 264 -5.48 7.00 20.16
CA ARG A 264 -6.08 7.81 21.22
C ARG A 264 -7.43 8.37 20.79
N VAL A 265 -7.50 8.96 19.59
CA VAL A 265 -8.75 9.52 19.04
C VAL A 265 -9.82 8.44 18.95
N VAL A 266 -9.51 7.27 18.40
CA VAL A 266 -10.46 6.15 18.29
C VAL A 266 -10.99 5.72 19.66
N ARG A 267 -10.11 5.59 20.67
CA ARG A 267 -10.55 5.20 22.03
C ARG A 267 -11.57 6.17 22.61
N HIS A 268 -11.38 7.47 22.42
CA HIS A 268 -12.32 8.49 22.92
C HIS A 268 -13.65 8.45 22.14
N LEU A 269 -13.58 8.28 20.81
CA LEU A 269 -14.78 8.19 19.98
C LEU A 269 -15.63 6.97 20.37
N VAL A 270 -15.02 5.81 20.49
CA VAL A 270 -15.70 4.56 20.87
C VAL A 270 -16.29 4.65 22.30
N ALA A 271 -15.55 5.24 23.24
CA ALA A 271 -16.08 5.49 24.59
C ALA A 271 -17.31 6.39 24.58
N ALA A 272 -17.41 7.32 23.63
CA ALA A 272 -18.56 8.19 23.44
C ALA A 272 -19.69 7.59 22.57
N GLY A 273 -19.58 6.32 22.17
CA GLY A 273 -20.57 5.60 21.35
C GLY A 273 -20.46 5.87 19.85
N VAL A 274 -19.33 6.43 19.37
CA VAL A 274 -19.08 6.62 17.94
C VAL A 274 -18.22 5.48 17.41
N GLU A 275 -18.74 4.68 16.48
CA GLU A 275 -18.01 3.61 15.81
C GLU A 275 -16.87 4.18 14.98
N ALA A 276 -15.63 3.82 15.34
CA ALA A 276 -14.42 4.33 14.71
C ALA A 276 -13.32 3.27 14.63
N ALA A 277 -12.49 3.30 13.59
CA ALA A 277 -11.33 2.46 13.46
C ALA A 277 -10.08 3.27 13.12
N ALA A 278 -8.91 2.80 13.57
CA ALA A 278 -7.63 3.42 13.25
C ALA A 278 -6.88 2.67 12.15
N ILE A 279 -6.24 3.44 11.24
CA ILE A 279 -5.33 2.90 10.24
C ILE A 279 -3.98 3.65 10.28
N HIS A 280 -2.91 2.93 10.64
CA HIS A 280 -1.55 3.48 10.74
C HIS A 280 -0.50 2.37 10.70
N GLY A 281 0.78 2.75 10.65
CA GLY A 281 1.90 1.82 10.47
C GLY A 281 2.06 0.73 11.54
N ASN A 282 1.54 0.93 12.77
CA ASN A 282 1.61 -0.08 13.84
C ASN A 282 0.46 -1.12 13.79
N LYS A 283 -0.56 -0.93 12.93
CA LYS A 283 -1.61 -1.93 12.73
C LYS A 283 -1.10 -3.06 11.83
N SER A 284 -1.40 -4.30 12.20
CA SER A 284 -1.15 -5.45 11.33
C SER A 284 -1.96 -5.34 10.02
N GLN A 285 -1.53 -6.03 8.97
CA GLN A 285 -2.23 -5.98 7.68
C GLN A 285 -3.69 -6.45 7.83
N ALA A 286 -3.93 -7.49 8.62
CA ALA A 286 -5.29 -7.98 8.90
C ALA A 286 -6.17 -6.94 9.62
N GLN A 287 -5.60 -6.17 10.56
CA GLN A 287 -6.32 -5.07 11.22
C GLN A 287 -6.64 -3.93 10.24
N ARG A 288 -5.69 -3.57 9.37
CA ARG A 288 -5.88 -2.52 8.35
C ARG A 288 -6.96 -2.93 7.33
N THR A 289 -6.92 -4.16 6.86
CA THR A 289 -7.94 -4.71 5.94
C THR A 289 -9.32 -4.69 6.60
N ARG A 290 -9.45 -5.19 7.85
CA ARG A 290 -10.72 -5.15 8.59
C ARG A 290 -11.27 -3.74 8.77
N ALA A 291 -10.41 -2.76 9.11
CA ALA A 291 -10.81 -1.36 9.26
C ALA A 291 -11.35 -0.79 7.94
N LEU A 292 -10.65 -1.03 6.83
CA LEU A 292 -11.09 -0.58 5.50
C LEU A 292 -12.37 -1.25 5.03
N ASP A 293 -12.50 -2.56 5.23
CA ASP A 293 -13.70 -3.32 4.83
C ASP A 293 -14.91 -2.91 5.69
N GLY A 294 -14.69 -2.65 6.99
CA GLY A 294 -15.72 -2.10 7.88
C GLY A 294 -16.18 -0.72 7.43
N PHE A 295 -15.24 0.14 7.06
CA PHE A 295 -15.51 1.49 6.56
C PHE A 295 -16.25 1.47 5.22
N ARG A 296 -15.77 0.71 4.24
CA ARG A 296 -16.42 0.55 2.92
C ARG A 296 -17.83 -0.01 3.01
N ALA A 297 -18.06 -0.89 3.97
CA ALA A 297 -19.38 -1.47 4.22
C ALA A 297 -20.31 -0.58 5.07
N GLY A 298 -19.89 0.63 5.45
CA GLY A 298 -20.66 1.55 6.27
C GLY A 298 -20.82 1.15 7.74
N ARG A 299 -20.22 0.03 8.18
CA ARG A 299 -20.27 -0.41 9.60
C ARG A 299 -19.44 0.47 10.54
N VAL A 300 -18.41 1.09 10.01
CA VAL A 300 -17.52 1.99 10.73
C VAL A 300 -17.53 3.34 10.01
N PRO A 301 -18.34 4.31 10.43
CA PRO A 301 -18.47 5.59 9.72
C PRO A 301 -17.24 6.49 9.86
N VAL A 302 -16.37 6.25 10.86
CA VAL A 302 -15.22 7.11 11.15
C VAL A 302 -13.91 6.31 10.99
N LEU A 303 -13.06 6.70 10.03
CA LEU A 303 -11.72 6.13 9.88
C LEU A 303 -10.67 7.16 10.28
N VAL A 304 -9.90 6.88 11.34
CA VAL A 304 -8.82 7.73 11.83
C VAL A 304 -7.50 7.28 11.25
N ALA A 305 -6.79 8.14 10.54
CA ALA A 305 -5.61 7.79 9.77
C ALA A 305 -4.44 8.76 10.00
N THR A 306 -3.21 8.25 9.83
CA THR A 306 -2.05 9.09 9.59
C THR A 306 -1.86 9.31 8.08
N ASP A 307 -1.21 10.40 7.66
CA ASP A 307 -0.97 10.71 6.24
C ASP A 307 -0.39 9.52 5.47
N ILE A 308 0.66 8.90 6.02
CA ILE A 308 1.33 7.74 5.41
C ILE A 308 0.34 6.59 5.20
N ALA A 309 -0.53 6.34 6.16
CA ALA A 309 -1.44 5.21 6.10
C ALA A 309 -2.70 5.50 5.26
N ALA A 310 -3.07 6.76 5.11
CA ALA A 310 -4.18 7.22 4.28
C ALA A 310 -3.82 7.33 2.80
N ARG A 311 -2.52 7.34 2.48
CA ARG A 311 -2.05 7.32 1.09
C ARG A 311 -2.34 5.97 0.45
N GLY A 312 -2.80 6.00 -0.80
CA GLY A 312 -3.13 4.78 -1.55
C GLY A 312 -4.35 4.00 -1.02
N ILE A 313 -5.10 4.55 -0.05
CA ILE A 313 -6.37 3.95 0.34
C ILE A 313 -7.44 4.39 -0.66
N ASP A 314 -8.04 3.41 -1.32
CA ASP A 314 -9.27 3.63 -2.06
C ASP A 314 -10.45 3.61 -1.08
N VAL A 315 -10.81 4.81 -0.68
CA VAL A 315 -12.02 5.04 0.09
C VAL A 315 -12.98 5.76 -0.85
N PRO A 316 -14.24 5.30 -0.97
CA PRO A 316 -15.27 6.07 -1.68
C PRO A 316 -15.25 7.50 -1.15
N GLY A 317 -15.64 8.46 -1.97
CA GLY A 317 -15.68 9.87 -1.54
C GLY A 317 -16.44 9.99 -0.23
N VAL A 318 -15.72 10.41 0.84
CA VAL A 318 -16.32 10.61 2.15
C VAL A 318 -17.10 11.91 2.19
N SER A 319 -18.14 12.00 3.02
CA SER A 319 -18.91 13.23 3.20
C SER A 319 -18.10 14.32 3.90
N ALA A 320 -17.20 13.95 4.81
CA ALA A 320 -16.37 14.91 5.52
C ALA A 320 -14.92 14.44 5.73
N VAL A 321 -13.99 15.40 5.78
CA VAL A 321 -12.59 15.22 6.18
C VAL A 321 -12.31 16.11 7.38
N PHE A 322 -11.76 15.52 8.43
CA PHE A 322 -11.32 16.25 9.63
C PHE A 322 -9.79 16.27 9.69
N ASN A 323 -9.20 17.46 9.69
CA ASN A 323 -7.82 17.65 10.08
C ASN A 323 -7.77 17.87 11.58
N PHE A 324 -7.74 16.78 12.38
CA PHE A 324 -7.59 16.84 13.83
C PHE A 324 -6.30 17.55 14.23
N GLU A 325 -5.24 17.32 13.46
CA GLU A 325 -4.00 18.05 13.49
C GLU A 325 -3.66 18.51 12.07
N LEU A 326 -3.26 19.77 11.90
CA LEU A 326 -2.84 20.29 10.60
C LEU A 326 -1.53 19.61 10.16
N PRO A 327 -1.37 19.31 8.86
CA PRO A 327 -0.12 18.74 8.36
C PRO A 327 1.00 19.79 8.38
N ASN A 328 2.24 19.32 8.59
CA ASN A 328 3.43 20.18 8.53
C ASN A 328 3.82 20.55 7.09
N VAL A 329 3.36 19.79 6.12
CA VAL A 329 3.62 19.97 4.68
C VAL A 329 2.31 20.37 4.03
N PRO A 330 2.21 21.59 3.46
CA PRO A 330 0.93 22.13 2.99
C PRO A 330 0.31 21.34 1.84
N GLU A 331 1.11 20.66 1.00
CA GLU A 331 0.62 19.78 -0.06
C GLU A 331 -0.19 18.60 0.48
N GLN A 332 0.15 18.14 1.69
CA GLN A 332 -0.60 17.06 2.35
C GLN A 332 -2.03 17.49 2.69
N TYR A 333 -2.25 18.76 2.99
CA TYR A 333 -3.60 19.28 3.22
C TYR A 333 -4.50 19.07 1.99
N VAL A 334 -4.00 19.40 0.80
CA VAL A 334 -4.73 19.21 -0.46
C VAL A 334 -5.03 17.71 -0.69
N HIS A 335 -4.07 16.84 -0.41
CA HIS A 335 -4.24 15.39 -0.53
C HIS A 335 -5.25 14.83 0.48
N ARG A 336 -5.36 15.41 1.68
CA ARG A 336 -6.35 15.02 2.70
C ARG A 336 -7.75 15.43 2.28
N ILE A 337 -7.96 16.73 1.98
CA ILE A 337 -9.29 17.23 1.61
C ILE A 337 -9.77 16.65 0.28
N GLY A 338 -8.87 16.25 -0.61
CA GLY A 338 -9.20 15.53 -1.85
C GLY A 338 -9.76 14.12 -1.64
N ARG A 339 -9.99 13.68 -0.40
CA ARG A 339 -10.74 12.46 -0.08
C ARG A 339 -12.24 12.68 -0.06
N THR A 340 -12.69 13.91 0.05
CA THR A 340 -14.09 14.31 -0.14
C THR A 340 -14.31 14.98 -1.51
N ALA A 341 -15.50 15.45 -1.81
CA ALA A 341 -15.89 16.12 -3.06
C ALA A 341 -15.56 15.32 -4.33
N ARG A 342 -15.76 14.01 -4.31
CA ARG A 342 -15.54 13.11 -5.44
C ARG A 342 -16.84 12.83 -6.20
N ALA A 343 -16.71 12.51 -7.50
CA ALA A 343 -17.83 12.15 -8.36
C ALA A 343 -18.94 13.22 -8.43
N GLY A 344 -18.58 14.51 -8.38
CA GLY A 344 -19.52 15.62 -8.54
C GLY A 344 -20.31 15.97 -7.27
N LYS A 345 -20.10 15.29 -6.14
CA LYS A 345 -20.69 15.64 -4.84
C LYS A 345 -19.90 16.76 -4.19
N GLY A 346 -20.56 17.65 -3.43
CA GLY A 346 -19.91 18.59 -2.52
C GLY A 346 -19.17 17.85 -1.41
N GLY A 347 -18.20 18.49 -0.77
CA GLY A 347 -17.42 17.90 0.30
C GLY A 347 -17.15 18.87 1.43
N LEU A 348 -17.04 18.36 2.67
CA LEU A 348 -16.78 19.14 3.86
C LEU A 348 -15.38 18.85 4.39
N ALA A 349 -14.59 19.89 4.65
CA ALA A 349 -13.30 19.81 5.33
C ALA A 349 -13.28 20.70 6.59
N ILE A 350 -13.09 20.08 7.73
CA ILE A 350 -13.02 20.78 9.02
C ILE A 350 -11.60 20.61 9.59
N SER A 351 -10.98 21.73 9.94
CA SER A 351 -9.63 21.75 10.49
C SER A 351 -9.64 22.35 11.90
N TYR A 352 -8.96 21.68 12.83
CA TYR A 352 -8.75 22.21 14.18
C TYR A 352 -7.32 22.75 14.27
N CYS A 353 -7.21 24.05 14.54
CA CYS A 353 -5.95 24.76 14.59
C CYS A 353 -5.62 25.20 16.03
N ALA A 354 -4.64 24.55 16.63
CA ALA A 354 -4.08 24.97 17.90
C ALA A 354 -3.12 26.15 17.73
N PRO A 355 -2.78 26.90 18.80
CA PRO A 355 -1.90 28.06 18.72
C PRO A 355 -0.54 27.77 18.04
N ASP A 356 0.05 26.61 18.29
CA ASP A 356 1.32 26.14 17.71
C ASP A 356 1.20 25.72 16.23
N GLU A 357 -0.01 25.51 15.73
CA GLU A 357 -0.27 25.11 14.35
C GLU A 357 -0.59 26.28 13.42
N LYS A 358 -0.71 27.50 13.92
CA LYS A 358 -0.95 28.71 13.11
C LYS A 358 0.05 28.91 11.97
N PRO A 359 1.36 28.60 12.12
CA PRO A 359 2.29 28.65 11.00
C PRO A 359 1.90 27.69 9.86
N PHE A 360 1.49 26.46 10.17
CA PHE A 360 1.06 25.49 9.15
C PHE A 360 -0.20 25.95 8.42
N LEU A 361 -1.18 26.54 9.13
CA LEU A 361 -2.36 27.11 8.51
C LEU A 361 -1.99 28.22 7.50
N ARG A 362 -1.06 29.11 7.85
CA ARG A 362 -0.59 30.16 6.95
C ARG A 362 0.06 29.60 5.69
N ASP A 363 0.87 28.56 5.82
CA ASP A 363 1.52 27.91 4.68
C ASP A 363 0.51 27.18 3.77
N ILE A 364 -0.52 26.57 4.35
CA ILE A 364 -1.65 25.96 3.63
C ILE A 364 -2.40 27.03 2.82
N VAL A 365 -2.76 28.17 3.45
CA VAL A 365 -3.47 29.27 2.77
C VAL A 365 -2.60 29.83 1.64
N ARG A 366 -1.28 30.00 1.85
CA ARG A 366 -0.36 30.45 0.81
C ARG A 366 -0.32 29.51 -0.40
N LEU A 367 -0.30 28.20 -0.15
CA LEU A 367 -0.25 27.20 -1.22
C LEU A 367 -1.57 27.10 -1.98
N THR A 368 -2.68 27.03 -1.25
CA THR A 368 -4.02 26.79 -1.85
C THR A 368 -4.63 28.06 -2.45
N GLY A 369 -4.25 29.23 -1.95
CA GLY A 369 -4.92 30.49 -2.24
C GLY A 369 -6.32 30.61 -1.62
N VAL A 370 -6.76 29.61 -0.83
CA VAL A 370 -8.07 29.54 -0.17
C VAL A 370 -7.91 29.75 1.33
N SER A 371 -8.64 30.70 1.88
CA SER A 371 -8.73 30.88 3.33
C SER A 371 -9.96 30.14 3.85
N PRO A 372 -9.80 29.09 4.69
CA PRO A 372 -10.93 28.40 5.26
C PRO A 372 -11.81 29.35 6.11
N ALA A 373 -13.13 29.17 6.03
CA ALA A 373 -14.05 29.96 6.84
C ALA A 373 -13.86 29.63 8.33
N THR A 374 -13.81 30.65 9.18
CA THR A 374 -13.67 30.44 10.63
C THR A 374 -15.01 29.98 11.23
N ALA A 375 -15.03 28.76 11.80
CA ALA A 375 -16.16 28.26 12.55
C ALA A 375 -15.93 28.50 14.06
N PRO A 376 -16.81 29.20 14.75
CA PRO A 376 -16.68 29.41 16.19
C PRO A 376 -16.94 28.12 16.99
N LEU A 377 -16.41 28.02 18.19
CA LEU A 377 -16.80 26.98 19.13
C LEU A 377 -18.29 27.08 19.46
N PRO A 378 -19.01 25.95 19.56
CA PRO A 378 -20.40 25.97 20.05
C PRO A 378 -20.52 26.65 21.41
N LYS A 379 -21.58 27.42 21.63
CA LYS A 379 -21.78 28.18 22.89
C LYS A 379 -21.82 27.29 24.13
N ASP A 380 -22.30 26.06 23.97
CA ASP A 380 -22.45 25.04 25.01
C ASP A 380 -21.29 24.04 25.05
N PHE A 381 -20.20 24.33 24.32
CA PHE A 381 -19.05 23.41 24.13
C PHE A 381 -18.46 22.96 25.47
N VAL A 382 -18.16 23.88 26.37
CA VAL A 382 -17.49 23.57 27.65
C VAL A 382 -18.35 22.63 28.50
N GLU A 383 -19.65 22.87 28.55
CA GLU A 383 -20.60 22.06 29.33
C GLU A 383 -20.73 20.66 28.73
N GLN A 384 -20.92 20.56 27.39
CA GLN A 384 -21.04 19.28 26.69
C GLN A 384 -19.74 18.49 26.74
N ALA A 385 -18.59 19.15 26.60
CA ALA A 385 -17.29 18.51 26.70
C ALA A 385 -17.03 17.86 28.05
N ALA A 386 -17.49 18.53 29.13
CA ALA A 386 -17.38 18.02 30.52
C ALA A 386 -18.22 16.74 30.75
N ARG A 387 -19.31 16.56 30.00
CA ARG A 387 -20.22 15.40 30.07
C ARG A 387 -19.75 14.19 29.25
N LEU A 388 -18.74 14.35 28.41
CA LEU A 388 -18.25 13.24 27.58
C LEU A 388 -17.63 12.12 28.44
N PRO A 389 -17.94 10.86 28.14
CA PRO A 389 -17.35 9.73 28.84
C PRO A 389 -15.84 9.67 28.58
N LYS A 390 -15.09 9.40 29.64
CA LYS A 390 -13.65 9.17 29.52
C LYS A 390 -13.40 7.69 29.18
N PRO A 391 -12.47 7.40 28.27
CA PRO A 391 -12.08 6.00 28.03
C PRO A 391 -11.60 5.39 29.35
N ALA A 392 -11.95 4.13 29.59
CA ALA A 392 -11.42 3.38 30.72
C ALA A 392 -9.88 3.44 30.68
N ALA A 393 -9.25 3.64 31.84
CA ALA A 393 -7.80 3.59 31.96
C ALA A 393 -7.34 2.19 31.53
N THR A 394 -6.80 2.05 30.34
CA THR A 394 -6.28 0.78 29.85
C THR A 394 -4.97 0.50 30.57
N GLY A 395 -4.98 -0.50 31.45
CA GLY A 395 -3.81 -1.33 31.62
C GLY A 395 -3.37 -1.80 30.23
N SER A 396 -2.08 -1.76 29.94
CA SER A 396 -1.47 -2.18 28.68
C SER A 396 -2.10 -3.49 28.20
N GLY A 397 -2.87 -3.45 27.08
CA GLY A 397 -3.28 -4.68 26.39
C GLY A 397 -4.78 -4.99 26.26
N ALA A 398 -5.67 -4.00 26.13
CA ALA A 398 -7.00 -4.27 25.61
C ALA A 398 -6.95 -4.25 24.07
N GLU A 399 -6.53 -5.34 23.48
CA GLU A 399 -6.88 -5.72 22.12
C GLU A 399 -8.40 -5.80 22.01
N TYR A 400 -8.97 -5.26 20.94
CA TYR A 400 -10.34 -5.55 20.54
C TYR A 400 -10.52 -7.06 20.58
N ALA A 401 -11.33 -7.54 21.54
CA ALA A 401 -11.56 -8.95 21.77
C ALA A 401 -12.06 -9.59 20.47
N ASP A 402 -11.30 -10.55 20.02
CA ASP A 402 -11.55 -11.36 18.84
C ASP A 402 -12.84 -12.15 19.08
N ASP A 403 -13.92 -11.77 18.41
CA ASP A 403 -15.21 -12.49 18.43
C ASP A 403 -15.08 -13.92 17.88
N ASN A 404 -13.90 -14.28 17.37
CA ASN A 404 -13.54 -15.62 16.91
C ASN A 404 -13.20 -16.59 18.07
N ARG A 405 -13.04 -16.12 19.33
CA ARG A 405 -12.86 -17.04 20.46
C ARG A 405 -14.14 -17.80 20.82
N ARG A 406 -15.32 -17.26 20.49
CA ARG A 406 -16.60 -17.95 20.77
C ARG A 406 -16.93 -19.10 19.81
N GLN A 407 -16.40 -19.08 18.56
CA GLN A 407 -16.58 -20.19 17.63
C GLN A 407 -15.50 -21.27 17.74
N GLY A 408 -14.30 -20.95 18.25
CA GLY A 408 -13.21 -21.92 18.48
C GLY A 408 -13.38 -22.76 19.74
N SER A 409 -14.05 -22.25 20.79
CA SER A 409 -14.28 -23.01 22.02
C SER A 409 -15.34 -24.12 21.85
N ASN A 410 -16.33 -23.91 20.97
CA ASN A 410 -17.36 -24.91 20.66
C ASN A 410 -16.85 -26.05 19.75
N ARG A 411 -15.75 -25.83 19.00
CA ARG A 411 -15.12 -26.91 18.21
C ARG A 411 -14.19 -27.77 19.06
N ARG A 412 -13.45 -27.19 20.01
CA ARG A 412 -12.59 -27.95 20.93
C ARG A 412 -13.38 -28.75 21.97
N SER A 413 -14.56 -28.29 22.40
CA SER A 413 -15.45 -29.05 23.30
C SER A 413 -16.06 -30.29 22.61
N ARG A 414 -16.34 -30.23 21.31
CA ARG A 414 -16.83 -31.37 20.53
C ARG A 414 -15.75 -32.39 20.17
N GLU A 415 -14.51 -32.00 20.03
CA GLU A 415 -13.38 -32.91 19.77
C GLU A 415 -12.91 -33.64 21.06
N ASN A 416 -13.08 -33.05 22.24
CA ASN A 416 -12.76 -33.69 23.52
C ASN A 416 -13.85 -34.67 24.01
N GLU A 417 -15.11 -34.48 23.62
CA GLU A 417 -16.18 -35.46 23.90
C GLU A 417 -16.06 -36.72 23.05
N SER A 418 -15.44 -36.66 21.87
CA SER A 418 -15.22 -37.81 21.00
C SER A 418 -14.03 -38.68 21.43
N ARG A 419 -13.12 -38.18 22.28
CA ARG A 419 -11.93 -38.91 22.77
C ARG A 419 -12.15 -39.68 24.10
N ASN A 420 -13.29 -39.51 24.77
CA ASN A 420 -13.55 -40.11 26.06
C ASN A 420 -14.60 -41.25 26.03
N ARG A 421 -14.88 -41.80 24.85
CA ARG A 421 -15.66 -43.04 24.73
C ARG A 421 -14.71 -44.18 24.49
N GLY A 422 -14.44 -44.95 25.57
CA GLY A 422 -13.71 -46.22 25.55
C GLY A 422 -14.40 -47.26 24.67
N PRO A 423 -13.69 -48.32 24.27
CA PRO A 423 -14.17 -49.30 23.30
C PRO A 423 -15.31 -50.15 23.87
N ARG A 424 -16.41 -50.24 23.13
CA ARG A 424 -17.49 -51.21 23.40
C ARG A 424 -17.07 -52.58 22.90
N PRO A 425 -17.42 -53.70 23.65
CA PRO A 425 -17.07 -55.03 23.23
C PRO A 425 -17.95 -55.53 22.07
N HIS A 426 -17.33 -56.26 21.16
CA HIS A 426 -18.01 -57.01 20.08
C HIS A 426 -18.58 -58.30 20.60
N PRO A 427 -19.75 -58.75 20.11
CA PRO A 427 -20.25 -60.10 20.35
C PRO A 427 -19.67 -61.10 19.32
N ASP A 428 -19.46 -62.33 19.81
CA ASP A 428 -18.97 -63.51 19.14
C ASP A 428 -19.72 -63.90 17.86
N VAL A 429 -19.00 -64.38 16.84
CA VAL A 429 -19.48 -65.47 15.96
C VAL A 429 -18.29 -66.31 15.45
N ALA A 430 -18.27 -67.54 15.97
CA ALA A 430 -17.94 -68.83 15.39
C ALA A 430 -16.79 -69.08 14.42
N VAL A 431 -15.94 -69.91 14.87
CA VAL A 431 -14.90 -70.73 14.28
C VAL A 431 -15.41 -71.69 13.18
N ARG A 432 -14.64 -71.88 12.07
CA ARG A 432 -14.19 -73.19 11.57
C ARG A 432 -13.27 -73.11 10.35
N PRO A 433 -12.50 -74.22 10.05
CA PRO A 433 -11.07 -74.12 9.80
C PRO A 433 -10.57 -74.70 8.44
N ARG A 434 -9.22 -74.63 8.25
CA ARG A 434 -8.34 -75.45 7.42
C ARG A 434 -8.22 -75.24 5.90
N GLY A 435 -6.98 -75.14 5.54
CA GLY A 435 -6.44 -75.49 4.24
C GLY A 435 -4.98 -75.11 4.12
N GLU A 436 -4.12 -76.07 4.32
CA GLU A 436 -2.67 -76.14 4.21
C GLU A 436 -2.12 -75.78 2.85
N SER A 437 -0.93 -75.29 2.84
CA SER A 437 0.36 -75.70 2.24
C SER A 437 0.81 -74.70 1.21
N ALA A 438 2.02 -74.32 1.08
CA ALA A 438 3.30 -74.88 1.12
C ALA A 438 4.36 -73.78 0.92
N ALA A 439 5.44 -73.99 1.56
CA ALA A 439 6.75 -73.43 1.57
C ALA A 439 7.46 -73.32 0.20
N ARG A 440 8.37 -72.32 0.13
CA ARG A 440 9.77 -72.40 -0.32
C ARG A 440 10.37 -71.00 -0.33
N VAL A 441 11.29 -70.72 0.58
CA VAL A 441 12.71 -70.96 0.68
C VAL A 441 13.53 -70.12 -0.33
N ASP A 442 14.31 -69.21 0.29
CA ASP A 442 15.72 -68.88 0.14
C ASP A 442 16.16 -67.98 -1.04
N LYS A 443 16.91 -66.95 -0.80
CA LYS A 443 18.30 -66.77 -0.41
C LYS A 443 18.73 -65.32 -0.50
N ARG A 444 19.32 -64.84 0.56
CA ARG A 444 20.34 -63.80 0.51
C ARG A 444 21.64 -64.38 -0.05
N PRO A 445 22.57 -63.60 -0.54
CA PRO A 445 23.77 -63.41 0.25
C PRO A 445 24.26 -61.96 0.40
N ASP A 446 24.80 -61.72 1.56
CA ASP A 446 25.78 -60.71 1.92
C ASP A 446 27.04 -60.82 1.02
N ASN A 447 27.65 -59.69 0.78
CA ASN A 447 29.11 -59.67 0.79
C ASN A 447 29.68 -58.34 1.26
N ARG A 448 30.43 -58.41 2.38
CA ARG A 448 31.34 -57.45 2.97
C ARG A 448 32.70 -57.54 2.24
N SER A 449 33.40 -56.38 2.19
CA SER A 449 34.82 -56.20 2.48
C SER A 449 35.20 -54.77 2.08
N ALA A 450 35.54 -53.84 2.97
CA ALA A 450 36.81 -53.68 3.68
C ALA A 450 38.02 -53.38 2.76
N ASP A 451 38.53 -52.17 2.79
CA ASP A 451 39.88 -51.75 3.13
C ASP A 451 40.04 -50.25 2.94
N GLN A 452 40.34 -49.49 3.93
CA GLN A 452 41.54 -49.08 4.68
C GLN A 452 42.51 -48.17 3.88
N ARG A 453 42.84 -47.09 4.57
CA ARG A 453 44.04 -46.22 4.52
C ARG A 453 44.03 -45.06 3.55
N ALA A 454 44.50 -43.83 3.87
CA ALA A 454 45.20 -43.27 5.02
C ALA A 454 45.16 -41.75 4.93
N LYS A 455 45.14 -41.07 6.05
CA LYS A 455 45.60 -39.65 6.20
C LYS A 455 47.14 -39.59 6.14
N PRO A 456 47.73 -38.46 5.76
CA PRO A 456 48.51 -37.79 6.80
C PRO A 456 48.24 -36.28 6.94
N ALA A 457 48.58 -35.86 8.12
CA ALA A 457 48.52 -34.55 8.70
C ALA A 457 49.76 -33.68 8.38
N GLY A 458 49.63 -32.38 8.69
CA GLY A 458 50.76 -31.45 8.86
C GLY A 458 50.65 -30.27 7.92
N GLY A 459 50.74 -29.05 8.35
CA GLY A 459 51.30 -28.31 9.39
C GLY A 459 51.00 -26.83 9.18
N ARG A 460 50.72 -26.15 10.25
CA ARG A 460 50.88 -24.69 10.37
C ARG A 460 52.40 -24.37 10.46
N PRO A 461 52.81 -23.15 10.04
CA PRO A 461 53.38 -22.29 11.09
C PRO A 461 52.85 -20.83 11.09
N GLN A 462 52.96 -20.28 12.27
CA GLN A 462 52.78 -18.93 12.74
C GLN A 462 53.88 -17.97 12.24
N GLY A 463 53.59 -16.67 12.39
CA GLY A 463 54.58 -15.58 12.52
C GLY A 463 54.45 -14.55 11.42
N GLY A 464 54.31 -13.28 11.65
CA GLY A 464 54.76 -12.31 12.54
C GLY A 464 54.36 -10.93 12.06
N ARG A 465 53.91 -10.07 12.94
CA ARG A 465 53.95 -8.61 12.76
C ARG A 465 55.40 -8.14 12.99
N PRO A 466 55.87 -6.98 12.44
CA PRO A 466 55.76 -5.77 13.21
C PRO A 466 55.62 -4.42 12.44
N PHE A 467 55.07 -3.44 13.14
CA PHE A 467 55.43 -2.03 13.34
C PHE A 467 56.14 -1.21 12.23
N GLY A 468 55.66 0.05 12.08
CA GLY A 468 56.52 1.18 11.78
C GLY A 468 55.86 2.25 10.87
N SER A 469 55.45 3.28 11.45
CA SER A 469 55.84 4.70 11.54
C SER A 469 55.26 5.65 10.47
N LYS A 470 54.57 6.65 10.97
CA LYS A 470 54.40 8.00 10.37
C LYS A 470 55.78 8.75 10.39
N PRO A 471 55.98 9.75 9.51
CA PRO A 471 55.66 11.15 9.78
C PRO A 471 55.16 11.90 8.54
N GLY A 472 54.38 12.99 8.57
CA GLY A 472 54.61 14.28 9.13
C GLY A 472 54.86 15.34 8.05
N GLY A 473 53.98 16.38 7.97
CA GLY A 473 54.39 17.74 7.65
C GLY A 473 54.18 18.25 6.21
N ASN A 474 53.31 19.15 5.92
CA ASN A 474 53.53 20.60 5.82
C ASN A 474 52.40 21.29 5.04
N ARG A 475 51.79 22.29 5.65
CA ARG A 475 51.17 23.45 5.00
C ARG A 475 52.28 24.41 4.50
N PRO A 476 52.01 25.24 3.48
CA PRO A 476 51.99 26.67 3.80
C PRO A 476 50.82 27.48 3.25
N GLN A 477 50.59 28.56 3.97
CA GLN A 477 49.74 29.71 3.74
C GLN A 477 50.30 30.62 2.60
N GLY A 478 49.39 31.48 2.05
CA GLY A 478 49.75 32.71 1.31
C GLY A 478 48.59 33.19 0.50
N ARG A 479 47.75 34.15 1.00
CA ARG A 479 47.65 35.60 0.76
C ARG A 479 47.39 35.95 -0.73
N SER A 480 46.29 36.53 -1.11
CA SER A 480 45.69 37.85 -0.92
C SER A 480 45.59 38.65 -2.24
N GLN A 481 44.56 39.49 -2.32
CA GLN A 481 44.29 40.65 -3.22
C GLN A 481 43.68 40.28 -4.59
N GLY A 482 42.59 40.84 -5.06
CA GLY A 482 41.94 42.11 -4.84
C GLY A 482 41.40 42.56 -6.18
N GLY A 483 40.25 43.21 -6.22
CA GLY A 483 40.00 44.15 -7.30
C GLY A 483 38.72 43.93 -8.13
N ALA A 484 37.72 44.71 -7.76
CA ALA A 484 36.89 45.59 -8.56
C ALA A 484 35.82 45.07 -9.56
N ARG A 485 34.59 45.42 -9.26
CA ARG A 485 33.49 45.74 -10.21
C ARG A 485 33.84 46.92 -11.11
N PRO A 486 33.19 47.17 -12.26
CA PRO A 486 31.86 47.73 -12.25
C PRO A 486 30.90 47.25 -13.37
N ALA A 487 29.63 47.45 -13.09
CA ALA A 487 28.47 47.96 -13.79
C ALA A 487 28.45 47.95 -15.34
N ASN A 488 27.45 47.29 -15.89
CA ASN A 488 26.32 47.92 -16.61
C ASN A 488 25.16 46.93 -16.56
#